data_5bda30df78a54f693167039b8895183c
#
_entry.id   5bda30df78a54f693167039b8895183c
#
_cell.length_a   1.000
_cell.length_b   1.000
_cell.length_c   1.000
_cell.angle_alpha   90.00
_cell.angle_beta   90.00
_cell.angle_gamma   90.00
#
_symmetry.space_group_name_H-M   'P 1'
#
loop_
_entity.id
_entity.type
_entity.pdbx_description
1 polymer ?
#
loop_
_entity_poly.entity_id
_entity_poly.type
_entity_poly.pdbx_seq_one_letter_code
_entity_poly.pdbx_strand_id
1 'polypeptide(L)'
;AQSFSEPLTQYMLDAHHRSATGGTSKSGMTTAKAVLGAKDVSKLISPSMLIPVLPEFAGNKAKVQEIANNIEVMKFGQFIVSNHIFFEKFGEPQHTKFASEAADIAEFIKVNPLLTPPGDLVKWCIRIQLNKTTMILKNMSLELIITRLRETFPDTFIVYTPENAKTIVLRVYMRSVMFKGAINTSDVMFWMRELASTIIRGVEGILNTTVVKMLRNKINEDGSVTR
;
A
#
# COMPACT_ATOMS: atom_id res chain seq x y z
N ALA A 1 -36.46 -25.57 12.73
CA ALA A 1 -36.69 -25.21 11.31
C ALA A 1 -36.60 -23.69 11.12
N GLN A 2 -37.28 -22.89 11.93
CA GLN A 2 -37.38 -21.42 11.75
C GLN A 2 -36.00 -20.71 11.84
N SER A 3 -35.12 -21.10 12.75
CA SER A 3 -33.75 -20.53 12.91
C SER A 3 -32.82 -20.83 11.72
N PHE A 4 -33.14 -21.83 10.90
CA PHE A 4 -32.39 -22.16 9.68
C PHE A 4 -33.00 -21.51 8.42
N SER A 5 -34.35 -21.44 8.34
CA SER A 5 -35.02 -20.91 7.15
C SER A 5 -35.03 -19.38 7.10
N GLU A 6 -35.09 -18.72 8.25
CA GLU A 6 -35.15 -17.25 8.33
C GLU A 6 -33.91 -16.57 7.73
N PRO A 7 -32.66 -16.96 8.04
CA PRO A 7 -31.49 -16.40 7.39
C PRO A 7 -31.43 -16.69 5.87
N LEU A 8 -31.91 -17.86 5.45
CA LEU A 8 -31.94 -18.25 4.04
C LEU A 8 -32.94 -17.41 3.24
N THR A 9 -34.14 -17.22 3.81
CA THR A 9 -35.20 -16.39 3.21
C THR A 9 -34.78 -14.93 3.14
N GLN A 10 -34.13 -14.40 4.18
CA GLN A 10 -33.57 -13.05 4.17
C GLN A 10 -32.46 -12.89 3.14
N TYR A 11 -31.61 -13.89 2.97
CA TYR A 11 -30.56 -13.88 1.94
C TYR A 11 -31.16 -13.90 0.51
N MET A 12 -32.20 -14.67 0.26
CA MET A 12 -32.90 -14.72 -1.04
C MET A 12 -33.60 -13.39 -1.34
N LEU A 13 -34.29 -12.80 -0.37
CA LEU A 13 -34.93 -11.48 -0.51
C LEU A 13 -33.89 -10.38 -0.79
N ASP A 14 -32.76 -10.42 -0.10
CA ASP A 14 -31.67 -9.49 -0.30
C ASP A 14 -31.01 -9.62 -1.68
N ALA A 15 -30.89 -10.85 -2.20
CA ALA A 15 -30.40 -11.12 -3.56
C ALA A 15 -31.38 -10.58 -4.62
N HIS A 16 -32.69 -10.72 -4.42
CA HIS A 16 -33.73 -10.22 -5.33
C HIS A 16 -33.75 -8.68 -5.38
N HIS A 17 -33.66 -8.01 -4.23
CA HIS A 17 -33.58 -6.55 -4.15
C HIS A 17 -32.29 -5.99 -4.78
N ARG A 18 -31.18 -6.72 -4.70
CA ARG A 18 -29.89 -6.32 -5.32
C ARG A 18 -29.92 -6.36 -6.84
N SER A 19 -30.59 -7.35 -7.45
CA SER A 19 -30.72 -7.42 -8.90
C SER A 19 -31.64 -6.34 -9.48
N ALA A 20 -32.57 -5.81 -8.67
CA ALA A 20 -33.48 -4.76 -9.09
C ALA A 20 -32.88 -3.34 -8.98
N THR A 21 -31.94 -3.10 -8.04
CA THR A 21 -31.44 -1.75 -7.73
C THR A 21 -30.03 -1.46 -8.21
N GLY A 22 -29.31 -2.43 -8.82
CA GLY A 22 -27.97 -2.23 -9.41
C GLY A 22 -26.89 -1.63 -8.48
N GLY A 23 -27.12 -1.60 -7.18
CA GLY A 23 -26.36 -0.79 -6.23
C GLY A 23 -25.82 -1.57 -5.04
N THR A 24 -24.65 -1.32 -4.76
CA THR A 24 -23.72 -1.38 -3.63
C THR A 24 -24.26 -1.43 -2.19
N SER A 25 -25.51 -1.79 -1.92
CA SER A 25 -26.11 -1.79 -0.57
C SER A 25 -25.89 -3.11 0.19
N LYS A 26 -24.65 -3.54 0.35
CA LYS A 26 -24.32 -4.61 1.32
C LYS A 26 -24.41 -4.15 2.78
N SER A 27 -24.55 -2.86 3.02
CA SER A 27 -24.33 -2.24 4.33
C SER A 27 -25.61 -1.97 5.15
N GLY A 28 -26.76 -1.73 4.52
CA GLY A 28 -27.91 -1.18 5.22
C GLY A 28 -28.42 -2.03 6.38
N MET A 29 -28.79 -3.28 6.14
CA MET A 29 -29.40 -4.15 7.16
C MET A 29 -28.37 -4.64 8.19
N THR A 30 -27.16 -4.99 7.77
CA THR A 30 -26.10 -5.41 8.69
C THR A 30 -25.61 -4.25 9.55
N THR A 31 -25.51 -3.04 9.00
CA THR A 31 -25.16 -1.83 9.75
C THR A 31 -26.28 -1.45 10.72
N ALA A 32 -27.55 -1.48 10.29
CA ALA A 32 -28.67 -1.22 11.16
C ALA A 32 -28.74 -2.23 12.33
N LYS A 33 -28.55 -3.52 12.08
CA LYS A 33 -28.47 -4.55 13.13
C LYS A 33 -27.28 -4.34 14.06
N ALA A 34 -26.15 -3.87 13.56
CA ALA A 34 -24.97 -3.59 14.38
C ALA A 34 -25.19 -2.36 15.28
N VAL A 35 -25.82 -1.31 14.76
CA VAL A 35 -26.16 -0.10 15.51
C VAL A 35 -27.23 -0.39 16.57
N LEU A 36 -28.32 -1.07 16.19
CA LEU A 36 -29.39 -1.44 17.11
C LEU A 36 -28.92 -2.45 18.19
N GLY A 37 -27.98 -3.33 17.85
CA GLY A 37 -27.39 -4.26 18.79
C GLY A 37 -26.26 -3.69 19.65
N ALA A 38 -25.99 -2.36 19.59
CA ALA A 38 -24.92 -1.67 20.32
C ALA A 38 -23.58 -2.43 20.30
N LYS A 39 -23.21 -2.97 19.15
CA LYS A 39 -21.94 -3.69 19.00
C LYS A 39 -20.76 -2.75 19.11
N ASP A 40 -19.74 -3.17 19.85
CA ASP A 40 -18.46 -2.47 19.87
C ASP A 40 -17.89 -2.26 18.46
N VAL A 41 -17.22 -1.14 18.23
CA VAL A 41 -16.59 -0.79 16.95
C VAL A 41 -15.64 -1.89 16.49
N SER A 42 -14.94 -2.56 17.41
CA SER A 42 -14.05 -3.68 17.14
C SER A 42 -14.74 -4.93 16.55
N LYS A 43 -16.05 -5.04 16.75
CA LYS A 43 -16.88 -6.17 16.26
C LYS A 43 -17.62 -5.85 14.97
N LEU A 44 -17.44 -4.66 14.41
CA LEU A 44 -18.01 -4.29 13.11
C LEU A 44 -17.20 -4.96 12.00
N ILE A 45 -17.92 -5.49 11.00
CA ILE A 45 -17.31 -6.19 9.85
C ILE A 45 -16.49 -5.20 8.98
N SER A 46 -16.96 -3.97 8.85
CA SER A 46 -16.27 -2.90 8.11
C SER A 46 -16.60 -1.55 8.73
N PRO A 47 -15.87 -1.14 9.79
CA PRO A 47 -16.05 0.18 10.38
C PRO A 47 -15.71 1.25 9.33
N SER A 48 -16.55 2.27 9.22
CA SER A 48 -16.34 3.38 8.30
C SER A 48 -16.47 4.71 9.05
N MET A 49 -15.65 5.68 8.62
CA MET A 49 -15.66 7.03 9.17
C MET A 49 -15.89 8.04 8.05
N LEU A 50 -16.77 9.01 8.28
CA LEU A 50 -16.97 10.12 7.38
C LEU A 50 -16.14 11.31 7.83
N ILE A 51 -15.23 11.75 6.98
CA ILE A 51 -14.33 12.88 7.24
C ILE A 51 -14.77 14.05 6.35
N PRO A 52 -15.34 15.13 6.90
CA PRO A 52 -15.64 16.31 6.13
C PRO A 52 -14.38 17.04 5.71
N VAL A 53 -14.30 17.42 4.44
CA VAL A 53 -13.18 18.19 3.88
C VAL A 53 -13.42 19.69 4.17
N LEU A 54 -12.33 20.43 4.44
CA LEU A 54 -12.40 21.88 4.63
C LEU A 54 -13.02 22.56 3.41
N PRO A 55 -13.82 23.62 3.60
CA PRO A 55 -14.50 24.33 2.50
C PRO A 55 -13.55 24.81 1.39
N GLU A 56 -12.31 25.17 1.75
CA GLU A 56 -11.29 25.63 0.83
C GLU A 56 -10.93 24.60 -0.25
N PHE A 57 -11.00 23.31 0.10
CA PHE A 57 -10.65 22.20 -0.81
C PHE A 57 -11.89 21.54 -1.45
N ALA A 58 -13.09 21.81 -0.93
CA ALA A 58 -14.32 21.13 -1.33
C ALA A 58 -14.65 21.30 -2.83
N GLY A 59 -14.23 22.42 -3.42
CA GLY A 59 -14.42 22.70 -4.86
C GLY A 59 -13.41 22.01 -5.79
N ASN A 60 -12.31 21.48 -5.26
CA ASN A 60 -11.24 20.91 -6.07
C ASN A 60 -11.12 19.39 -5.86
N LYS A 61 -11.77 18.63 -6.76
CA LYS A 61 -11.78 17.14 -6.71
C LYS A 61 -10.37 16.55 -6.71
N ALA A 62 -9.41 17.13 -7.42
CA ALA A 62 -8.05 16.62 -7.51
C ALA A 62 -7.34 16.71 -6.15
N LYS A 63 -7.45 17.86 -5.46
CA LYS A 63 -6.88 18.02 -4.12
C LYS A 63 -7.55 17.11 -3.08
N VAL A 64 -8.87 16.96 -3.15
CA VAL A 64 -9.59 16.04 -2.25
C VAL A 64 -9.13 14.59 -2.47
N GLN A 65 -8.92 14.18 -3.73
CA GLN A 65 -8.42 12.86 -4.05
C GLN A 65 -6.97 12.66 -3.56
N GLU A 66 -6.15 13.68 -3.66
CA GLU A 66 -4.78 13.67 -3.12
C GLU A 66 -4.78 13.50 -1.60
N ILE A 67 -5.62 14.24 -0.88
CA ILE A 67 -5.79 14.10 0.57
C ILE A 67 -6.26 12.68 0.91
N ALA A 68 -7.24 12.16 0.20
CA ALA A 68 -7.74 10.79 0.39
C ALA A 68 -6.63 9.76 0.17
N ASN A 69 -5.84 9.90 -0.90
CA ASN A 69 -4.71 9.04 -1.19
C ASN A 69 -3.62 9.11 -0.10
N ASN A 70 -3.43 10.27 0.52
CA ASN A 70 -2.44 10.43 1.59
C ASN A 70 -2.88 9.82 2.93
N ILE A 71 -4.16 9.59 3.12
CA ILE A 71 -4.72 8.94 4.32
C ILE A 71 -4.75 7.42 4.18
N GLU A 72 -5.02 6.90 2.98
CA GLU A 72 -5.05 5.47 2.68
C GLU A 72 -3.70 4.81 2.94
N VAL A 73 -3.70 3.74 3.76
CA VAL A 73 -2.46 3.02 4.06
C VAL A 73 -1.95 2.26 2.83
N MET A 74 -0.70 2.51 2.48
CA MET A 74 -0.02 1.87 1.38
C MET A 74 1.23 1.16 1.90
N LYS A 75 1.21 -0.17 1.85
CA LYS A 75 2.37 -1.01 2.21
C LYS A 75 3.24 -1.27 0.98
N PHE A 76 4.55 -1.36 1.20
CA PHE A 76 5.50 -1.63 0.12
C PHE A 76 5.16 -2.90 -0.66
N GLY A 77 4.69 -3.94 0.03
CA GLY A 77 4.27 -5.20 -0.58
C GLY A 77 3.23 -5.09 -1.69
N GLN A 78 2.38 -4.05 -1.67
CA GLN A 78 1.35 -3.83 -2.70
C GLN A 78 1.93 -3.43 -4.06
N PHE A 79 3.17 -2.95 -4.07
CA PHE A 79 3.88 -2.56 -5.29
C PHE A 79 4.78 -3.67 -5.85
N ILE A 80 4.96 -4.78 -5.13
CA ILE A 80 5.86 -5.87 -5.51
C ILE A 80 5.17 -6.79 -6.52
N VAL A 81 5.81 -6.98 -7.68
CA VAL A 81 5.41 -7.99 -8.68
C VAL A 81 6.09 -9.33 -8.40
N SER A 82 7.40 -9.27 -8.17
CA SER A 82 8.21 -10.45 -7.86
C SER A 82 9.37 -10.09 -6.95
N ASN A 83 9.76 -11.03 -6.12
CA ASN A 83 10.91 -10.93 -5.26
C ASN A 83 11.75 -12.21 -5.36
N HIS A 84 13.05 -12.03 -5.29
CA HIS A 84 14.03 -13.12 -5.35
C HIS A 84 15.15 -12.84 -4.35
N ILE A 85 15.65 -13.89 -3.73
CA ILE A 85 16.80 -13.83 -2.84
C ILE A 85 17.97 -14.49 -3.54
N PHE A 86 19.10 -13.79 -3.63
CA PHE A 86 20.32 -14.28 -4.22
C PHE A 86 21.46 -14.25 -3.22
N PHE A 87 22.31 -15.27 -3.30
CA PHE A 87 23.59 -15.28 -2.60
C PHE A 87 24.66 -14.78 -3.58
N GLU A 88 24.92 -13.48 -3.55
CA GLU A 88 25.84 -12.82 -4.48
C GLU A 88 26.56 -11.64 -3.80
N LYS A 89 27.77 -11.37 -4.25
CA LYS A 89 28.50 -10.19 -3.81
C LYS A 89 27.95 -8.95 -4.51
N PHE A 90 28.01 -7.81 -3.81
CA PHE A 90 27.60 -6.54 -4.37
C PHE A 90 28.31 -6.22 -5.68
N GLY A 91 27.55 -5.84 -6.70
CA GLY A 91 28.06 -5.52 -8.04
C GLY A 91 28.37 -6.72 -8.94
N GLU A 92 28.28 -7.96 -8.42
CA GLU A 92 28.58 -9.19 -9.15
C GLU A 92 27.35 -10.12 -9.19
N PRO A 93 26.27 -9.81 -9.96
CA PRO A 93 25.12 -10.68 -10.07
C PRO A 93 25.52 -12.00 -10.75
N GLN A 94 25.40 -13.09 -10.00
CA GLN A 94 25.85 -14.42 -10.47
C GLN A 94 24.76 -15.17 -11.23
N HIS A 95 23.48 -14.80 -11.04
CA HIS A 95 22.39 -15.49 -11.71
C HIS A 95 22.31 -15.06 -13.18
N THR A 96 22.49 -16.01 -14.10
CA THR A 96 22.56 -15.77 -15.55
C THR A 96 21.37 -14.99 -16.12
N LYS A 97 20.16 -15.22 -15.60
CA LYS A 97 18.94 -14.52 -16.02
C LYS A 97 19.00 -13.00 -15.77
N PHE A 98 19.76 -12.56 -14.78
CA PHE A 98 19.86 -11.16 -14.36
C PHE A 98 21.27 -10.59 -14.47
N ALA A 99 22.14 -11.26 -15.22
CA ALA A 99 23.53 -10.83 -15.41
C ALA A 99 23.63 -9.42 -16.05
N SER A 100 22.66 -9.05 -16.91
CA SER A 100 22.60 -7.73 -17.52
C SER A 100 22.42 -6.59 -16.51
N GLU A 101 21.84 -6.88 -15.33
CA GLU A 101 21.65 -5.88 -14.28
C GLU A 101 22.98 -5.44 -13.61
N ALA A 102 24.10 -6.13 -13.89
CA ALA A 102 25.42 -5.66 -13.44
C ALA A 102 25.78 -4.30 -14.03
N ALA A 103 25.41 -4.06 -15.27
CA ALA A 103 25.60 -2.78 -15.94
C ALA A 103 24.76 -1.68 -15.26
N ASP A 104 23.51 -1.98 -14.93
CA ASP A 104 22.60 -1.05 -14.25
C ASP A 104 23.13 -0.66 -12.86
N ILE A 105 23.70 -1.63 -12.11
CA ILE A 105 24.33 -1.37 -10.80
C ILE A 105 25.56 -0.47 -10.95
N ALA A 106 26.42 -0.74 -11.95
CA ALA A 106 27.61 0.06 -12.21
C ALA A 106 27.24 1.50 -12.62
N GLU A 107 26.22 1.66 -13.46
CA GLU A 107 25.69 2.96 -13.85
C GLU A 107 25.11 3.72 -12.65
N PHE A 108 24.32 3.05 -11.81
CA PHE A 108 23.77 3.63 -10.59
C PHE A 108 24.86 4.22 -9.70
N ILE A 109 25.95 3.48 -9.46
CA ILE A 109 27.08 3.95 -8.63
C ILE A 109 27.76 5.16 -9.30
N LYS A 110 27.93 5.13 -10.62
CA LYS A 110 28.55 6.21 -11.38
C LYS A 110 27.74 7.50 -11.31
N VAL A 111 26.40 7.40 -11.38
CA VAL A 111 25.50 8.55 -11.34
C VAL A 111 25.32 9.08 -9.92
N ASN A 112 25.51 8.22 -8.91
CA ASN A 112 25.34 8.58 -7.49
C ASN A 112 26.66 8.45 -6.71
N PRO A 113 27.68 9.26 -6.97
CA PRO A 113 29.00 9.12 -6.35
C PRO A 113 29.01 9.32 -4.82
N LEU A 114 27.99 9.97 -4.28
CA LEU A 114 27.81 10.16 -2.83
C LEU A 114 27.29 8.90 -2.13
N LEU A 115 26.70 7.97 -2.88
CA LEU A 115 26.22 6.70 -2.35
C LEU A 115 27.31 5.63 -2.47
N THR A 116 28.35 5.75 -1.63
CA THR A 116 29.42 4.76 -1.58
C THR A 116 28.90 3.47 -0.92
N PRO A 117 29.04 2.30 -1.57
CA PRO A 117 28.63 1.04 -0.96
C PRO A 117 29.44 0.77 0.30
N PRO A 118 28.82 0.46 1.45
CA PRO A 118 29.55 0.07 2.66
C PRO A 118 30.39 -1.17 2.43
N GLY A 119 31.58 -1.21 3.04
CA GLY A 119 32.49 -2.36 2.93
C GLY A 119 32.02 -3.62 3.66
N ASP A 120 31.02 -3.48 4.54
CA ASP A 120 30.48 -4.53 5.40
C ASP A 120 29.16 -5.13 4.89
N LEU A 121 28.89 -5.03 3.58
CA LEU A 121 27.74 -5.65 2.94
C LEU A 121 27.85 -7.18 2.96
N VAL A 122 26.77 -7.84 3.35
CA VAL A 122 26.68 -9.30 3.33
C VAL A 122 26.46 -9.80 1.89
N LYS A 123 26.83 -11.06 1.64
CA LYS A 123 26.66 -11.73 0.32
C LYS A 123 25.22 -12.18 0.07
N TRP A 124 24.24 -11.39 0.49
CA TRP A 124 22.83 -11.64 0.25
C TRP A 124 22.19 -10.42 -0.39
N CYS A 125 21.46 -10.65 -1.46
CA CYS A 125 20.72 -9.63 -2.19
C CYS A 125 19.24 -10.00 -2.25
N ILE A 126 18.38 -9.09 -1.87
CA ILE A 126 16.94 -9.19 -2.11
C ILE A 126 16.63 -8.36 -3.36
N ARG A 127 16.32 -9.03 -4.46
CA ARG A 127 15.90 -8.39 -5.70
C ARG A 127 14.39 -8.28 -5.74
N ILE A 128 13.88 -7.07 -5.90
CA ILE A 128 12.45 -6.76 -5.90
C ILE A 128 12.10 -6.06 -7.20
N GLN A 129 11.11 -6.58 -7.91
CA GLN A 129 10.55 -5.93 -9.09
C GLN A 129 9.26 -5.23 -8.73
N LEU A 130 9.13 -3.95 -9.07
CA LEU A 130 7.97 -3.15 -8.77
C LEU A 130 6.98 -3.07 -9.94
N ASN A 131 5.71 -2.91 -9.59
CA ASN A 131 4.62 -2.69 -10.53
C ASN A 131 4.47 -1.20 -10.84
N LYS A 132 5.01 -0.79 -11.99
CA LYS A 132 4.95 0.60 -12.46
C LYS A 132 3.51 1.11 -12.62
N THR A 133 2.61 0.25 -13.12
CA THR A 133 1.20 0.61 -13.30
C THR A 133 0.53 0.92 -11.95
N THR A 134 0.75 0.10 -10.94
CA THR A 134 0.21 0.33 -9.59
C THR A 134 0.78 1.60 -8.98
N MET A 135 2.07 1.88 -9.17
CA MET A 135 2.70 3.12 -8.71
C MET A 135 2.03 4.36 -9.33
N ILE A 136 1.81 4.35 -10.64
CA ILE A 136 1.15 5.45 -11.35
C ILE A 136 -0.30 5.62 -10.88
N LEU A 137 -1.08 4.54 -10.79
CA LEU A 137 -2.47 4.57 -10.36
C LEU A 137 -2.64 5.11 -8.94
N LYS A 138 -1.68 4.83 -8.07
CA LYS A 138 -1.69 5.28 -6.67
C LYS A 138 -0.92 6.59 -6.46
N ASN A 139 -0.47 7.23 -7.54
CA ASN A 139 0.34 8.46 -7.49
C ASN A 139 1.52 8.33 -6.53
N MET A 140 2.32 7.27 -6.70
CA MET A 140 3.46 6.92 -5.86
C MET A 140 4.75 7.06 -6.66
N SER A 141 5.65 7.95 -6.22
CA SER A 141 6.98 8.09 -6.82
C SER A 141 7.94 7.04 -6.27
N LEU A 142 8.91 6.65 -7.09
CA LEU A 142 9.99 5.75 -6.68
C LEU A 142 10.84 6.37 -5.57
N GLU A 143 11.10 7.67 -5.67
CA GLU A 143 11.88 8.41 -4.69
C GLU A 143 11.25 8.35 -3.29
N LEU A 144 9.93 8.52 -3.17
CA LEU A 144 9.22 8.40 -1.90
C LEU A 144 9.37 6.99 -1.30
N ILE A 145 9.25 5.95 -2.13
CA ILE A 145 9.42 4.57 -1.68
C ILE A 145 10.83 4.36 -1.14
N ILE A 146 11.85 4.78 -1.90
CA ILE A 146 13.26 4.62 -1.51
C ILE A 146 13.58 5.39 -0.24
N THR A 147 13.11 6.63 -0.12
CA THR A 147 13.32 7.47 1.07
C THR A 147 12.72 6.79 2.30
N ARG A 148 11.47 6.31 2.22
CA ARG A 148 10.83 5.61 3.33
C ARG A 148 11.52 4.31 3.71
N LEU A 149 11.97 3.53 2.73
CA LEU A 149 12.72 2.30 3.01
C LEU A 149 14.06 2.61 3.69
N ARG A 150 14.78 3.66 3.27
CA ARG A 150 16.02 4.06 3.92
C ARG A 150 15.82 4.60 5.33
N GLU A 151 14.75 5.35 5.56
CA GLU A 151 14.39 5.83 6.91
C GLU A 151 14.07 4.67 7.87
N THR A 152 13.33 3.66 7.37
CA THR A 152 12.94 2.50 8.18
C THR A 152 14.09 1.50 8.38
N PHE A 153 14.93 1.33 7.36
CA PHE A 153 16.05 0.38 7.35
C PHE A 153 17.38 1.08 7.02
N PRO A 154 17.93 1.86 7.95
CA PRO A 154 19.16 2.64 7.71
C PRO A 154 20.39 1.78 7.42
N ASP A 155 20.40 0.53 7.89
CA ASP A 155 21.48 -0.42 7.69
C ASP A 155 21.34 -1.25 6.41
N THR A 156 20.57 -0.77 5.43
CA THR A 156 20.45 -1.38 4.12
C THR A 156 21.01 -0.49 3.04
N PHE A 157 21.62 -1.11 2.04
CA PHE A 157 22.08 -0.41 0.84
C PHE A 157 21.17 -0.76 -0.34
N ILE A 158 20.47 0.23 -0.87
CA ILE A 158 19.45 0.05 -1.91
C ILE A 158 19.93 0.64 -3.22
N VAL A 159 20.06 -0.22 -4.23
CA VAL A 159 20.31 0.14 -5.63
C VAL A 159 19.02 -0.05 -6.42
N TYR A 160 18.73 0.84 -7.33
CA TYR A 160 17.48 0.80 -8.10
C TYR A 160 17.68 1.32 -9.52
N THR A 161 16.88 0.81 -10.44
CA THR A 161 16.80 1.32 -11.80
C THR A 161 15.98 2.61 -11.83
N PRO A 162 16.27 3.54 -12.76
CA PRO A 162 15.53 4.80 -12.85
C PRO A 162 14.05 4.57 -13.18
N GLU A 163 13.22 5.53 -12.82
CA GLU A 163 11.76 5.47 -12.95
C GLU A 163 11.26 5.34 -14.40
N ASN A 164 12.03 5.86 -15.34
CA ASN A 164 11.76 5.76 -16.78
C ASN A 164 12.14 4.39 -17.39
N ALA A 165 12.85 3.54 -16.66
CA ALA A 165 13.19 2.20 -17.12
C ALA A 165 11.93 1.37 -17.47
N LYS A 166 12.07 0.40 -18.36
CA LYS A 166 10.99 -0.52 -18.74
C LYS A 166 10.46 -1.29 -17.54
N THR A 167 11.36 -1.73 -16.69
CA THR A 167 11.06 -2.44 -15.43
C THR A 167 11.78 -1.75 -14.28
N ILE A 168 11.08 -1.51 -13.19
CA ILE A 168 11.69 -0.94 -11.99
C ILE A 168 12.14 -2.10 -11.10
N VAL A 169 13.42 -2.18 -10.88
CA VAL A 169 14.06 -3.22 -10.06
C VAL A 169 14.81 -2.56 -8.91
N LEU A 170 14.56 -3.05 -7.70
CA LEU A 170 15.33 -2.69 -6.51
C LEU A 170 16.18 -3.89 -6.10
N ARG A 171 17.45 -3.64 -5.77
CA ARG A 171 18.34 -4.59 -5.12
C ARG A 171 18.70 -4.07 -3.74
N VAL A 172 18.29 -4.81 -2.73
CA VAL A 172 18.51 -4.46 -1.32
C VAL A 172 19.59 -5.35 -0.77
N TYR A 173 20.69 -4.74 -0.36
CA TYR A 173 21.81 -5.38 0.31
C TYR A 173 21.79 -4.99 1.78
N MET A 174 22.09 -5.93 2.66
CA MET A 174 22.07 -5.73 4.10
C MET A 174 23.50 -5.56 4.61
N ARG A 175 23.68 -4.82 5.70
CA ARG A 175 24.96 -4.71 6.38
C ARG A 175 25.11 -5.82 7.41
N SER A 176 26.35 -6.25 7.64
CA SER A 176 26.67 -7.30 8.64
C SER A 176 26.27 -6.93 10.06
N VAL A 177 26.23 -5.63 10.37
CA VAL A 177 25.77 -5.09 11.67
C VAL A 177 24.36 -5.53 12.06
N MET A 178 23.49 -5.80 11.05
CA MET A 178 22.11 -6.24 11.28
C MET A 178 22.01 -7.65 11.89
N PHE A 179 23.09 -8.43 11.87
CA PHE A 179 23.07 -9.85 12.24
C PHE A 179 24.07 -10.17 13.34
N LYS A 180 23.62 -10.95 14.33
CA LYS A 180 24.48 -11.44 15.43
C LYS A 180 25.03 -12.82 15.12
N GLY A 181 25.78 -12.98 14.01
CA GLY A 181 26.38 -14.29 13.66
C GLY A 181 26.22 -14.66 12.20
N ALA A 182 26.24 -15.98 11.90
CA ALA A 182 26.07 -16.49 10.55
C ALA A 182 24.64 -16.25 10.05
N ILE A 183 24.52 -15.67 8.85
CA ILE A 183 23.26 -15.32 8.24
C ILE A 183 22.70 -16.52 7.47
N ASN A 184 21.50 -16.92 7.81
CA ASN A 184 20.77 -18.00 7.17
C ASN A 184 19.72 -17.44 6.18
N THR A 185 19.28 -18.28 5.25
CA THR A 185 18.21 -17.92 4.30
C THR A 185 16.92 -17.49 5.04
N SER A 186 16.64 -18.08 6.20
CA SER A 186 15.48 -17.73 7.03
C SER A 186 15.51 -16.28 7.51
N ASP A 187 16.69 -15.77 7.88
CA ASP A 187 16.88 -14.38 8.30
C ASP A 187 16.60 -13.42 7.14
N VAL A 188 17.08 -13.75 5.96
CA VAL A 188 16.86 -12.96 4.75
C VAL A 188 15.38 -12.98 4.34
N MET A 189 14.70 -14.12 4.48
CA MET A 189 13.26 -14.23 4.24
C MET A 189 12.44 -13.41 5.24
N PHE A 190 12.86 -13.37 6.49
CA PHE A 190 12.26 -12.52 7.52
C PHE A 190 12.38 -11.04 7.10
N TRP A 191 13.58 -10.58 6.74
CA TRP A 191 13.82 -9.21 6.28
C TRP A 191 13.01 -8.85 5.03
N MET A 192 12.88 -9.77 4.10
CA MET A 192 12.04 -9.56 2.92
C MET A 192 10.56 -9.33 3.28
N ARG A 193 10.05 -10.04 4.30
CA ARG A 193 8.68 -9.84 4.81
C ARG A 193 8.53 -8.50 5.53
N GLU A 194 9.52 -8.13 6.34
CA GLU A 194 9.55 -6.83 7.02
C GLU A 194 9.56 -5.68 6.01
N LEU A 195 10.41 -5.76 4.98
CA LEU A 195 10.39 -4.80 3.88
C LEU A 195 9.00 -4.69 3.23
N ALA A 196 8.37 -5.83 2.92
CA ALA A 196 7.05 -5.85 2.29
C ALA A 196 5.94 -5.28 3.20
N SER A 197 6.06 -5.43 4.52
CA SER A 197 5.09 -4.92 5.51
C SER A 197 5.21 -3.43 5.77
N THR A 198 6.32 -2.80 5.37
CA THR A 198 6.61 -1.39 5.63
C THR A 198 5.55 -0.48 5.01
N ILE A 199 5.06 0.46 5.82
CA ILE A 199 4.10 1.49 5.38
C ILE A 199 4.87 2.62 4.69
N ILE A 200 4.59 2.80 3.40
CA ILE A 200 5.20 3.86 2.60
C ILE A 200 4.44 5.17 2.77
N ARG A 201 3.09 5.10 2.79
CA ARG A 201 2.22 6.26 2.89
C ARG A 201 0.94 5.88 3.62
N GLY A 202 0.30 6.87 4.24
CA GLY A 202 -1.02 6.72 4.86
C GLY A 202 -0.96 6.52 6.37
N VAL A 203 -2.14 6.36 6.94
CA VAL A 203 -2.35 6.16 8.37
C VAL A 203 -2.67 4.70 8.63
N GLU A 204 -1.96 4.09 9.56
CA GLU A 204 -2.21 2.70 9.93
C GLU A 204 -3.66 2.48 10.37
N GLY A 205 -4.26 1.41 9.87
CA GLY A 205 -5.66 1.06 10.14
C GLY A 205 -6.65 1.56 9.08
N ILE A 206 -6.30 2.54 8.24
CA ILE A 206 -7.19 3.03 7.17
C ILE A 206 -6.88 2.29 5.87
N LEU A 207 -7.66 1.26 5.58
CA LEU A 207 -7.40 0.36 4.46
C LEU A 207 -7.84 0.91 3.10
N ASN A 208 -8.90 1.72 3.09
CA ASN A 208 -9.45 2.26 1.85
C ASN A 208 -10.11 3.61 2.09
N THR A 209 -9.96 4.52 1.15
CA THR A 209 -10.59 5.83 1.17
C THR A 209 -11.41 6.04 -0.09
N THR A 210 -12.60 6.64 0.07
CA THR A 210 -13.49 6.94 -1.05
C THR A 210 -13.95 8.38 -0.94
N VAL A 211 -13.81 9.15 -2.02
CA VAL A 211 -14.32 10.52 -2.09
C VAL A 211 -15.78 10.48 -2.49
N VAL A 212 -16.65 10.97 -1.61
CA VAL A 212 -18.09 11.02 -1.85
C VAL A 212 -18.54 12.48 -1.90
N LYS A 213 -19.29 12.85 -2.93
CA LYS A 213 -19.92 14.18 -3.00
C LYS A 213 -21.22 14.14 -2.20
N MET A 214 -21.26 14.89 -1.13
CA MET A 214 -22.49 15.06 -0.34
C MET A 214 -23.16 16.38 -0.73
N LEU A 215 -24.42 16.30 -1.11
CA LEU A 215 -25.29 17.46 -1.26
C LEU A 215 -25.90 17.73 0.12
N ARG A 216 -25.58 18.86 0.71
CA ARG A 216 -26.25 19.32 1.95
C ARG A 216 -27.35 20.27 1.56
N ASN A 217 -28.56 19.92 1.91
CA ASN A 217 -29.66 20.87 1.88
C ASN A 217 -29.45 21.87 3.03
N LYS A 218 -29.20 23.12 2.71
CA LYS A 218 -29.15 24.20 3.68
C LYS A 218 -30.54 24.81 3.78
N ILE A 219 -31.16 24.71 4.96
CA ILE A 219 -32.39 25.39 5.25
C ILE A 219 -32.00 26.81 5.65
N ASN A 220 -32.43 27.79 4.86
CA ASN A 220 -32.25 29.21 5.15
C ASN A 220 -33.23 29.67 6.23
N GLU A 221 -32.99 30.86 6.79
CA GLU A 221 -33.87 31.42 7.84
C GLU A 221 -35.30 31.68 7.36
N ASP A 222 -35.50 31.82 6.07
CA ASP A 222 -36.78 31.96 5.39
C ASP A 222 -37.51 30.63 5.10
N GLY A 223 -36.96 29.50 5.54
CA GLY A 223 -37.50 28.16 5.31
C GLY A 223 -37.22 27.61 3.90
N SER A 224 -36.56 28.35 3.03
CA SER A 224 -36.17 27.87 1.70
C SER A 224 -34.99 26.88 1.80
N VAL A 225 -34.99 25.85 0.93
CA VAL A 225 -33.94 24.83 0.90
C VAL A 225 -33.01 25.10 -0.29
N THR A 226 -31.77 25.49 -0.01
CA THR A 226 -30.72 25.56 -1.03
C THR A 226 -29.91 24.26 -1.06
N ARG A 227 -29.67 23.76 -2.27
CA ARG A 227 -28.85 22.56 -2.53
C ARG A 227 -27.41 22.92 -2.82
#